data_8b8d20e433ffb06192421003348b3d09
#
_entry.id   8b8d20e433ffb06192421003348b3d09
#
_cell.length_a   1.000
_cell.length_b   1.000
_cell.length_c   1.000
_cell.angle_alpha   90.00
_cell.angle_beta   90.00
_cell.angle_gamma   90.00
#
_symmetry.space_group_name_H-M   'P 1'
#
loop_
_entity.id
_entity.type
_entity.pdbx_description
1 polymer ?
#
loop_
_entity_poly.entity_id
_entity_poly.type
_entity_poly.pdbx_seq_one_letter_code
_entity_poly.pdbx_strand_id
1 'polypeptide(L)'
;YYSNTTRDSHIKESAGTTRKSGKKTSNSFEFTSFWADGKNRVIPDLVDFTRTFFARHTLLNILTKYCVFTSEDLLLVMRPYQIAATERILSRIEVSTNYKQTGTLAAGGYIWHTTGSGKTLTSFKTAQLASNLPYIDKVLFVVDRKDLDYQTMKEYDRFEKGAANGNTSTQVLQRQLEDRDAKGNPHTYKIIITTIQKLALFVARNKGHEIFQKHVVLIFDE
;
A
#
# COMPACT_ATOMS: atom_id res chain seq x y z
N TYR A 1 -19.85 -2.50 13.86
CA TYR A 1 -18.67 -3.35 14.10
C TYR A 1 -18.44 -4.23 12.90
N TYR A 2 -17.22 -4.30 12.41
CA TYR A 2 -16.82 -5.32 11.47
C TYR A 2 -15.49 -5.92 11.91
N SER A 3 -15.30 -7.20 11.63
CA SER A 3 -14.05 -7.90 11.87
C SER A 3 -13.27 -7.99 10.56
N ASN A 4 -11.98 -7.74 10.60
CA ASN A 4 -11.09 -7.88 9.44
C ASN A 4 -10.27 -9.17 9.50
N THR A 5 -10.72 -10.13 10.30
CA THR A 5 -10.13 -11.47 10.29
C THR A 5 -11.03 -12.45 9.57
N THR A 6 -10.46 -13.15 8.65
CA THR A 6 -10.97 -14.44 8.25
C THR A 6 -10.75 -15.43 9.37
N ARG A 7 -11.58 -16.45 9.41
CA ARG A 7 -11.46 -17.56 10.35
C ARG A 7 -10.13 -18.26 10.09
N ASP A 8 -9.09 -17.81 10.81
CA ASP A 8 -7.79 -18.40 10.63
C ASP A 8 -7.72 -19.73 11.38
N SER A 9 -7.84 -20.82 10.63
CA SER A 9 -7.48 -22.15 11.09
C SER A 9 -5.96 -22.34 11.28
N HIS A 10 -5.17 -21.31 10.95
CA HIS A 10 -3.71 -21.34 10.89
C HIS A 10 -3.00 -20.39 11.84
N ILE A 11 -3.66 -19.89 12.88
CA ILE A 11 -2.90 -19.42 14.04
C ILE A 11 -2.26 -20.65 14.67
N LYS A 12 -1.23 -21.15 14.01
CA LYS A 12 -0.33 -22.11 14.58
C LYS A 12 0.32 -21.41 15.75
N GLU A 13 0.07 -21.96 16.92
CA GLU A 13 0.78 -21.69 18.14
C GLU A 13 2.26 -21.49 17.83
N SER A 14 2.75 -20.30 18.05
CA SER A 14 4.19 -20.12 18.20
C SER A 14 4.58 -20.93 19.42
N ALA A 15 5.35 -21.97 19.18
CA ALA A 15 5.81 -22.91 20.16
C ALA A 15 6.41 -22.19 21.37
N GLY A 16 5.91 -22.52 22.55
CA GLY A 16 6.70 -22.27 23.74
C GLY A 16 6.00 -21.83 25.00
N THR A 17 4.69 -22.04 25.18
CA THR A 17 4.11 -22.06 26.53
C THR A 17 2.81 -22.85 26.53
N THR A 18 2.80 -23.92 27.29
CA THR A 18 1.66 -24.76 27.62
C THR A 18 0.58 -23.98 28.37
N ARG A 19 -0.08 -23.05 27.70
CA ARG A 19 -1.38 -22.56 28.11
C ARG A 19 -2.38 -23.09 27.10
N LYS A 20 -3.35 -23.88 27.54
CA LYS A 20 -4.53 -24.24 26.75
C LYS A 20 -5.17 -22.95 26.26
N SER A 21 -4.75 -22.48 25.08
CA SER A 21 -5.38 -21.34 24.45
C SER A 21 -6.71 -21.86 23.91
N GLY A 22 -7.81 -21.42 24.50
CA GLY A 22 -9.12 -21.63 23.94
C GLY A 22 -9.08 -21.12 22.49
N LYS A 23 -9.69 -21.86 21.55
CA LYS A 23 -9.84 -21.44 20.16
C LYS A 23 -10.32 -20.00 20.14
N LYS A 24 -9.47 -19.07 19.68
CA LYS A 24 -9.90 -17.69 19.46
C LYS A 24 -10.99 -17.72 18.38
N THR A 25 -12.19 -17.37 18.76
CA THR A 25 -13.34 -17.34 17.84
C THR A 25 -13.34 -16.00 17.09
N SER A 26 -13.97 -15.97 15.91
CA SER A 26 -14.17 -14.74 15.12
C SER A 26 -14.91 -13.63 15.87
N ASN A 27 -15.46 -13.92 17.03
CA ASN A 27 -16.17 -12.99 17.92
C ASN A 27 -15.25 -12.32 18.95
N SER A 28 -13.94 -12.61 18.95
CA SER A 28 -13.00 -11.96 19.86
C SER A 28 -12.87 -10.47 19.50
N PHE A 29 -12.90 -9.60 20.53
CA PHE A 29 -12.65 -8.16 20.36
C PHE A 29 -11.28 -7.85 19.74
N GLU A 30 -10.31 -8.73 19.87
CA GLU A 30 -8.98 -8.59 19.25
C GLU A 30 -9.05 -8.45 17.72
N PHE A 31 -10.10 -9.02 17.11
CA PHE A 31 -10.29 -9.01 15.67
C PHE A 31 -11.34 -7.98 15.20
N THR A 32 -11.85 -7.19 16.13
CA THR A 32 -12.91 -6.22 15.85
C THR A 32 -12.32 -4.84 15.59
N SER A 33 -12.78 -4.21 14.54
CA SER A 33 -12.49 -2.80 14.26
C SER A 33 -13.80 -2.01 14.32
N PHE A 34 -13.69 -0.74 14.72
CA PHE A 34 -14.85 0.15 14.70
C PHE A 34 -14.95 0.83 13.35
N TRP A 35 -16.18 0.95 12.86
CA TRP A 35 -16.45 1.80 11.71
C TRP A 35 -16.29 3.26 12.10
N ALA A 36 -15.72 4.07 11.23
CA ALA A 36 -15.43 5.47 11.51
C ALA A 36 -15.67 6.36 10.28
N ASP A 37 -15.85 7.64 10.54
CA ASP A 37 -15.97 8.64 9.47
C ASP A 37 -14.59 8.99 8.85
N GLY A 38 -14.59 9.86 7.84
CA GLY A 38 -13.36 10.31 7.16
C GLY A 38 -12.40 11.13 8.03
N LYS A 39 -12.79 11.49 9.25
CA LYS A 39 -11.94 12.11 10.28
C LYS A 39 -11.49 11.13 11.35
N ASN A 40 -11.70 9.84 11.13
CA ASN A 40 -11.42 8.75 12.07
C ASN A 40 -12.21 8.82 13.39
N ARG A 41 -13.39 9.43 13.38
CA ARG A 41 -14.29 9.43 14.54
C ARG A 41 -15.18 8.20 14.45
N VAL A 42 -15.20 7.41 15.51
CA VAL A 42 -16.00 6.19 15.60
C VAL A 42 -17.48 6.52 15.48
N ILE A 43 -18.20 5.71 14.70
CA ILE A 43 -19.66 5.77 14.54
C ILE A 43 -20.25 4.68 15.45
N PRO A 44 -20.69 5.03 16.68
CA PRO A 44 -21.15 4.05 17.66
C PRO A 44 -22.62 3.68 17.46
N ASP A 45 -23.41 4.55 16.84
CA ASP A 45 -24.83 4.32 16.65
C ASP A 45 -25.09 3.24 15.59
N LEU A 46 -25.98 2.32 15.87
CA LEU A 46 -26.29 1.19 14.99
C LEU A 46 -26.96 1.64 13.68
N VAL A 47 -27.82 2.63 13.72
CA VAL A 47 -28.53 3.13 12.53
C VAL A 47 -27.55 3.84 11.60
N ASP A 48 -26.70 4.71 12.16
CA ASP A 48 -25.68 5.42 11.41
C ASP A 48 -24.60 4.46 10.86
N PHE A 49 -24.21 3.46 11.65
CA PHE A 49 -23.35 2.38 11.16
C PHE A 49 -23.99 1.66 9.97
N THR A 50 -25.24 1.22 10.10
CA THR A 50 -25.94 0.50 9.05
C THR A 50 -26.08 1.36 7.79
N ARG A 51 -26.48 2.62 7.95
CA ARG A 51 -26.64 3.57 6.84
C ARG A 51 -25.33 3.81 6.08
N THR A 52 -24.21 3.89 6.79
CA THR A 52 -22.92 4.26 6.19
C THR A 52 -22.13 3.04 5.72
N PHE A 53 -22.08 1.97 6.51
CA PHE A 53 -21.32 0.77 6.18
C PHE A 53 -21.99 -0.05 5.08
N PHE A 54 -23.31 -0.26 5.16
CA PHE A 54 -24.06 -1.01 4.16
C PHE A 54 -24.55 -0.15 2.99
N ALA A 55 -24.17 1.12 2.92
CA ALA A 55 -24.38 1.89 1.71
C ALA A 55 -23.75 1.14 0.52
N ARG A 56 -24.50 1.05 -0.59
CA ARG A 56 -24.13 0.24 -1.77
C ARG A 56 -22.68 0.48 -2.21
N HIS A 57 -22.28 1.73 -2.33
CA HIS A 57 -20.92 2.08 -2.76
C HIS A 57 -19.86 1.74 -1.71
N THR A 58 -20.17 1.94 -0.42
CA THR A 58 -19.24 1.64 0.66
C THR A 58 -18.94 0.15 0.73
N LEU A 59 -19.98 -0.67 0.81
CA LEU A 59 -19.81 -2.12 0.90
C LEU A 59 -19.13 -2.69 -0.35
N LEU A 60 -19.53 -2.26 -1.53
CA LEU A 60 -18.91 -2.69 -2.78
C LEU A 60 -17.42 -2.32 -2.81
N ASN A 61 -17.07 -1.08 -2.47
CA ASN A 61 -15.68 -0.66 -2.42
C ASN A 61 -14.85 -1.42 -1.38
N ILE A 62 -15.42 -1.73 -0.22
CA ILE A 62 -14.74 -2.55 0.79
C ILE A 62 -14.40 -3.93 0.20
N LEU A 63 -15.36 -4.58 -0.48
CA LEU A 63 -15.20 -5.92 -1.02
C LEU A 63 -14.30 -6.00 -2.26
N THR A 64 -14.28 -4.94 -3.08
CA THR A 64 -13.57 -4.97 -4.37
C THR A 64 -12.30 -4.12 -4.39
N LYS A 65 -12.28 -2.99 -3.69
CA LYS A 65 -11.21 -2.01 -3.74
C LYS A 65 -10.33 -2.00 -2.49
N TYR A 66 -10.91 -2.21 -1.28
CA TYR A 66 -10.19 -2.08 -0.02
C TYR A 66 -9.96 -3.39 0.72
N CYS A 67 -9.92 -4.48 -0.01
CA CYS A 67 -9.46 -5.76 0.50
C CYS A 67 -8.26 -6.26 -0.29
N VAL A 68 -7.52 -7.16 0.30
CA VAL A 68 -6.37 -7.85 -0.29
C VAL A 68 -6.48 -9.33 0.07
N PHE A 69 -6.47 -10.19 -0.94
CA PHE A 69 -6.22 -11.60 -0.76
C PHE A 69 -4.72 -11.83 -0.78
N THR A 70 -4.19 -12.29 0.34
CA THR A 70 -2.77 -12.55 0.45
C THR A 70 -2.38 -13.84 -0.27
N SER A 71 -1.09 -13.99 -0.56
CA SER A 71 -0.52 -15.24 -1.09
C SER A 71 -0.67 -16.45 -0.15
N GLU A 72 -1.09 -16.22 1.09
CA GLU A 72 -1.38 -17.21 2.12
C GLU A 72 -2.89 -17.51 2.25
N ASP A 73 -3.69 -17.12 1.26
CA ASP A 73 -5.16 -17.28 1.23
C ASP A 73 -5.90 -16.57 2.38
N LEU A 74 -5.32 -15.48 2.89
CA LEU A 74 -5.97 -14.65 3.89
C LEU A 74 -6.64 -13.43 3.24
N LEU A 75 -7.86 -13.13 3.65
CA LEU A 75 -8.54 -11.90 3.29
C LEU A 75 -8.23 -10.81 4.33
N LEU A 76 -7.50 -9.80 3.90
CA LEU A 76 -7.27 -8.59 4.68
C LEU A 76 -8.24 -7.50 4.22
N VAL A 77 -9.00 -6.94 5.17
CA VAL A 77 -9.87 -5.80 4.91
C VAL A 77 -9.26 -4.56 5.55
N MET A 78 -9.11 -3.49 4.79
CA MET A 78 -8.55 -2.25 5.29
C MET A 78 -9.46 -1.62 6.36
N ARG A 79 -8.84 -1.08 7.39
CA ARG A 79 -9.55 -0.32 8.42
C ARG A 79 -9.98 1.04 7.92
N PRO A 80 -11.01 1.67 8.49
CA PRO A 80 -11.53 2.97 8.02
C PRO A 80 -10.47 4.04 7.84
N TYR A 81 -9.54 4.19 8.78
CA TYR A 81 -8.46 5.18 8.68
C TYR A 81 -7.48 4.88 7.53
N GLN A 82 -7.25 3.59 7.21
CA GLN A 82 -6.41 3.20 6.08
C GLN A 82 -7.12 3.51 4.75
N ILE A 83 -8.44 3.25 4.68
CA ILE A 83 -9.27 3.62 3.54
C ILE A 83 -9.24 5.13 3.34
N ALA A 84 -9.48 5.90 4.41
CA ALA A 84 -9.47 7.36 4.35
C ALA A 84 -8.10 7.92 3.92
N ALA A 85 -6.99 7.33 4.39
CA ALA A 85 -5.65 7.70 3.97
C ALA A 85 -5.43 7.44 2.48
N THR A 86 -5.77 6.23 2.02
CA THR A 86 -5.65 5.84 0.60
C THR A 86 -6.46 6.77 -0.31
N GLU A 87 -7.72 7.03 0.03
CA GLU A 87 -8.57 7.92 -0.76
C GLU A 87 -8.04 9.36 -0.83
N ARG A 88 -7.52 9.88 0.28
CA ARG A 88 -6.91 11.21 0.30
C ARG A 88 -5.66 11.28 -0.55
N ILE A 89 -4.83 10.24 -0.57
CA ILE A 89 -3.66 10.18 -1.44
C ILE A 89 -4.07 10.15 -2.90
N LEU A 90 -5.01 9.27 -3.28
CA LEU A 90 -5.51 9.18 -4.65
C LEU A 90 -6.14 10.49 -5.11
N SER A 91 -6.97 11.12 -4.27
CA SER A 91 -7.54 12.44 -4.55
C SER A 91 -6.45 13.52 -4.70
N ARG A 92 -5.39 13.47 -3.89
CA ARG A 92 -4.26 14.42 -4.02
C ARG A 92 -3.52 14.22 -5.34
N ILE A 93 -3.28 12.97 -5.77
CA ILE A 93 -2.67 12.66 -7.07
C ILE A 93 -3.54 13.23 -8.20
N GLU A 94 -4.85 13.00 -8.17
CA GLU A 94 -5.79 13.50 -9.17
C GLU A 94 -5.81 15.03 -9.22
N VAL A 95 -5.96 15.70 -8.08
CA VAL A 95 -5.96 17.17 -7.98
C VAL A 95 -4.65 17.73 -8.51
N SER A 96 -3.51 17.18 -8.09
CA SER A 96 -2.18 17.64 -8.52
C SER A 96 -1.97 17.47 -10.02
N THR A 97 -2.51 16.41 -10.61
CA THR A 97 -2.48 16.18 -12.06
C THR A 97 -3.33 17.21 -12.78
N ASN A 98 -4.57 17.40 -12.36
CA ASN A 98 -5.53 18.30 -12.99
C ASN A 98 -5.07 19.77 -12.93
N TYR A 99 -4.46 20.18 -11.83
CA TYR A 99 -3.91 21.53 -11.65
C TYR A 99 -2.46 21.69 -12.13
N LYS A 100 -1.88 20.67 -12.78
CA LYS A 100 -0.49 20.68 -13.30
C LYS A 100 0.55 21.03 -12.24
N GLN A 101 0.36 20.56 -11.03
CA GLN A 101 1.26 20.81 -9.91
C GLN A 101 2.36 19.73 -9.76
N THR A 102 2.40 18.76 -10.66
CA THR A 102 3.42 17.69 -10.66
C THR A 102 4.82 18.26 -10.62
N GLY A 103 5.71 17.65 -9.85
CA GLY A 103 7.08 18.12 -9.64
C GLY A 103 7.22 19.27 -8.63
N THR A 104 6.15 19.71 -7.97
CA THR A 104 6.18 20.72 -6.90
C THR A 104 5.86 20.12 -5.53
N LEU A 105 6.24 20.80 -4.46
CA LEU A 105 5.88 20.41 -3.09
C LEU A 105 4.35 20.42 -2.87
N ALA A 106 3.63 21.26 -3.58
CA ALA A 106 2.16 21.34 -3.51
C ALA A 106 1.47 20.08 -4.05
N ALA A 107 2.15 19.29 -4.91
CA ALA A 107 1.62 18.02 -5.41
C ALA A 107 1.61 16.93 -4.35
N GLY A 108 2.50 17.02 -3.35
CA GLY A 108 2.69 16.00 -2.32
C GLY A 108 1.81 16.17 -1.08
N GLY A 109 2.13 15.39 -0.08
CA GLY A 109 1.51 15.39 1.23
C GLY A 109 2.16 14.35 2.14
N TYR A 110 1.65 14.22 3.34
CA TYR A 110 2.10 13.20 4.28
C TYR A 110 0.93 12.54 4.98
N ILE A 111 1.14 11.31 5.41
CA ILE A 111 0.19 10.54 6.23
C ILE A 111 0.89 10.15 7.53
N TRP A 112 0.31 10.54 8.64
CA TRP A 112 0.81 10.18 9.96
C TRP A 112 0.16 8.88 10.42
N HIS A 113 0.97 7.82 10.49
CA HIS A 113 0.55 6.52 10.99
C HIS A 113 1.44 6.12 12.20
N THR A 114 0.83 5.60 13.25
CA THR A 114 1.57 5.02 14.38
C THR A 114 2.18 3.67 14.00
N THR A 115 3.18 3.24 14.75
CA THR A 115 3.77 1.90 14.61
C THR A 115 2.68 0.83 14.81
N GLY A 116 2.69 -0.21 13.98
CA GLY A 116 1.71 -1.29 14.04
C GLY A 116 0.32 -0.96 13.48
N SER A 117 0.10 0.26 12.94
CA SER A 117 -1.19 0.64 12.33
C SER A 117 -1.41 0.05 10.93
N GLY A 118 -0.47 -0.72 10.39
CA GLY A 118 -0.56 -1.30 9.04
C GLY A 118 -0.18 -0.31 7.94
N LYS A 119 0.87 0.48 8.16
CA LYS A 119 1.45 1.39 7.15
C LYS A 119 1.72 0.66 5.84
N THR A 120 2.35 -0.50 5.91
CA THR A 120 2.73 -1.30 4.73
C THR A 120 1.53 -1.72 3.89
N LEU A 121 0.43 -2.15 4.54
CA LEU A 121 -0.82 -2.48 3.81
C LEU A 121 -1.42 -1.24 3.15
N THR A 122 -1.40 -0.10 3.84
CA THR A 122 -1.92 1.17 3.30
C THR A 122 -1.09 1.63 2.10
N SER A 123 0.24 1.62 2.22
CA SER A 123 1.15 2.02 1.15
C SER A 123 1.08 1.08 -0.06
N PHE A 124 1.04 -0.24 0.18
CA PHE A 124 0.85 -1.24 -0.87
C PHE A 124 -0.45 -1.00 -1.65
N LYS A 125 -1.58 -0.89 -0.93
CA LYS A 125 -2.88 -0.70 -1.60
C LYS A 125 -2.95 0.64 -2.33
N THR A 126 -2.37 1.67 -1.77
CA THR A 126 -2.25 2.97 -2.44
C THR A 126 -1.41 2.87 -3.71
N ALA A 127 -0.25 2.21 -3.65
CA ALA A 127 0.61 1.98 -4.81
C ALA A 127 -0.11 1.18 -5.91
N GLN A 128 -0.80 0.10 -5.53
CA GLN A 128 -1.59 -0.73 -6.44
C GLN A 128 -2.69 0.09 -7.13
N LEU A 129 -3.46 0.87 -6.38
CA LEU A 129 -4.54 1.68 -6.94
C LEU A 129 -4.00 2.84 -7.80
N ALA A 130 -2.93 3.49 -7.37
CA ALA A 130 -2.28 4.56 -8.14
C ALA A 130 -1.70 4.04 -9.45
N SER A 131 -1.06 2.85 -9.45
CA SER A 131 -0.48 2.25 -10.66
C SER A 131 -1.52 1.87 -11.73
N ASN A 132 -2.78 1.75 -11.33
CA ASN A 132 -3.90 1.49 -12.25
C ASN A 132 -4.51 2.77 -12.86
N LEU A 133 -4.10 3.95 -12.40
CA LEU A 133 -4.55 5.21 -12.99
C LEU A 133 -3.90 5.37 -14.38
N PRO A 134 -4.70 5.69 -15.43
CA PRO A 134 -4.21 5.67 -16.81
C PRO A 134 -3.13 6.72 -17.10
N TYR A 135 -3.04 7.76 -16.30
CA TYR A 135 -2.07 8.83 -16.42
C TYR A 135 -0.83 8.65 -15.52
N ILE A 136 -0.75 7.57 -14.75
CA ILE A 136 0.43 7.26 -13.93
C ILE A 136 1.30 6.22 -14.65
N ASP A 137 2.53 6.60 -14.94
CA ASP A 137 3.50 5.72 -15.57
C ASP A 137 4.09 4.73 -14.58
N LYS A 138 4.52 5.21 -13.40
CA LYS A 138 5.19 4.39 -12.38
C LYS A 138 4.86 4.87 -10.97
N VAL A 139 4.96 3.92 -10.03
CA VAL A 139 4.96 4.19 -8.59
C VAL A 139 6.29 3.71 -8.02
N LEU A 140 7.04 4.59 -7.39
CA LEU A 140 8.28 4.26 -6.69
C LEU A 140 8.05 4.30 -5.19
N PHE A 141 8.28 3.17 -4.54
CA PHE A 141 8.30 3.08 -3.10
C PHE A 141 9.75 3.19 -2.63
N VAL A 142 10.05 4.24 -1.90
CA VAL A 142 11.41 4.61 -1.51
C VAL A 142 11.58 4.42 -0.01
N VAL A 143 12.51 3.55 0.37
CA VAL A 143 12.85 3.27 1.77
C VAL A 143 14.23 3.80 2.11
N ASP A 144 14.47 4.11 3.39
CA ASP A 144 15.76 4.65 3.83
C ASP A 144 16.87 3.58 3.81
N ARG A 145 16.60 2.34 4.26
CA ARG A 145 17.63 1.32 4.47
C ARG A 145 17.44 0.10 3.57
N LYS A 146 18.57 -0.54 3.20
CA LYS A 146 18.58 -1.76 2.39
C LYS A 146 17.82 -2.93 3.05
N ASP A 147 17.88 -3.03 4.38
CA ASP A 147 17.15 -4.09 5.09
C ASP A 147 15.62 -3.89 5.02
N LEU A 148 15.17 -2.63 5.00
CA LEU A 148 13.77 -2.29 4.81
C LEU A 148 13.29 -2.56 3.38
N ASP A 149 14.16 -2.39 2.37
CA ASP A 149 13.89 -2.75 0.97
C ASP A 149 13.46 -4.23 0.86
N TYR A 150 14.26 -5.14 1.44
CA TYR A 150 13.95 -6.58 1.43
C TYR A 150 12.69 -6.92 2.23
N GLN A 151 12.51 -6.34 3.43
CA GLN A 151 11.32 -6.58 4.25
C GLN A 151 10.05 -6.08 3.57
N THR A 152 10.09 -4.88 3.01
CA THR A 152 8.97 -4.30 2.27
C THR A 152 8.61 -5.14 1.05
N MET A 153 9.62 -5.63 0.30
CA MET A 153 9.39 -6.55 -0.81
C MET A 153 8.69 -7.82 -0.36
N LYS A 154 9.16 -8.42 0.72
CA LYS A 154 8.57 -9.64 1.27
C LYS A 154 7.13 -9.45 1.71
N GLU A 155 6.81 -8.30 2.33
CA GLU A 155 5.44 -7.96 2.71
C GLU A 155 4.55 -7.68 1.49
N TYR A 156 5.07 -6.98 0.48
CA TYR A 156 4.34 -6.73 -0.76
C TYR A 156 4.06 -8.03 -1.53
N ASP A 157 5.05 -8.93 -1.60
CA ASP A 157 4.88 -10.26 -2.20
C ASP A 157 3.89 -11.13 -1.41
N ARG A 158 3.78 -10.91 -0.11
CA ARG A 158 2.74 -11.55 0.71
C ARG A 158 1.35 -11.03 0.36
N PHE A 159 1.21 -9.74 0.09
CA PHE A 159 -0.08 -9.16 -0.32
C PHE A 159 -0.45 -9.58 -1.75
N GLU A 160 0.47 -9.47 -2.68
CA GLU A 160 0.29 -9.88 -4.07
C GLU A 160 1.64 -10.19 -4.70
N LYS A 161 1.87 -11.46 -4.99
CA LYS A 161 3.14 -11.93 -5.54
C LYS A 161 3.47 -11.27 -6.88
N GLY A 162 4.62 -10.62 -6.93
CA GLY A 162 5.10 -9.96 -8.15
C GLY A 162 4.48 -8.60 -8.44
N ALA A 163 3.64 -8.06 -7.53
CA ALA A 163 3.04 -6.73 -7.70
C ALA A 163 4.07 -5.60 -7.69
N ALA A 164 5.19 -5.80 -6.99
CA ALA A 164 6.26 -4.83 -6.91
C ALA A 164 7.61 -5.46 -7.24
N ASN A 165 8.57 -4.63 -7.66
CA ASN A 165 9.88 -5.07 -8.11
C ASN A 165 10.98 -4.34 -7.34
N GLY A 166 11.76 -5.09 -6.57
CA GLY A 166 12.96 -4.59 -5.91
C GLY A 166 14.16 -4.50 -6.85
N ASN A 167 15.22 -3.86 -6.41
CA ASN A 167 16.45 -3.74 -7.16
C ASN A 167 17.68 -3.96 -6.27
N THR A 168 18.63 -4.75 -6.76
CA THR A 168 19.88 -5.06 -6.06
C THR A 168 20.96 -4.00 -6.29
N SER A 169 20.85 -3.23 -7.38
CA SER A 169 21.82 -2.21 -7.77
C SER A 169 21.16 -1.04 -8.48
N THR A 170 21.89 0.08 -8.61
CA THR A 170 21.46 1.24 -9.39
C THR A 170 21.25 0.91 -10.87
N GLN A 171 22.01 -0.04 -11.42
CA GLN A 171 21.84 -0.49 -12.81
C GLN A 171 20.54 -1.26 -13.02
N VAL A 172 20.14 -2.08 -12.02
CA VAL A 172 18.85 -2.78 -12.06
C VAL A 172 17.72 -1.76 -11.94
N LEU A 173 17.84 -0.78 -11.04
CA LEU A 173 16.87 0.31 -10.94
C LEU A 173 16.71 1.05 -12.27
N GLN A 174 17.82 1.41 -12.92
CA GLN A 174 17.80 2.09 -14.22
C GLN A 174 17.02 1.27 -15.26
N ARG A 175 17.33 -0.02 -15.42
CA ARG A 175 16.61 -0.90 -16.35
C ARG A 175 15.11 -0.97 -16.07
N GLN A 176 14.73 -1.06 -14.80
CA GLN A 176 13.31 -1.06 -14.39
C GLN A 176 12.62 0.27 -14.71
N LEU A 177 13.32 1.40 -14.56
CA LEU A 177 12.80 2.72 -14.93
C LEU A 177 12.66 2.87 -16.45
N GLU A 178 13.54 2.23 -17.21
CA GLU A 178 13.52 2.18 -18.68
C GLU A 178 12.60 1.10 -19.26
N ASP A 179 11.88 0.36 -18.41
CA ASP A 179 11.01 -0.76 -18.80
C ASP A 179 11.75 -1.86 -19.58
N ARG A 180 12.94 -2.27 -19.06
CA ARG A 180 13.76 -3.34 -19.63
C ARG A 180 14.01 -4.45 -18.62
N ASP A 181 13.88 -5.69 -19.06
CA ASP A 181 14.24 -6.87 -18.26
C ASP A 181 15.77 -7.06 -18.13
N ALA A 182 16.20 -8.14 -17.46
CA ALA A 182 17.62 -8.46 -17.31
C ALA A 182 18.34 -8.74 -18.63
N LYS A 183 17.61 -9.10 -19.69
CA LYS A 183 18.12 -9.39 -21.03
C LYS A 183 18.04 -8.18 -21.96
N GLY A 184 17.46 -7.06 -21.49
CA GLY A 184 17.26 -5.83 -22.27
C GLY A 184 15.97 -5.81 -23.10
N ASN A 185 15.09 -6.83 -22.98
CA ASN A 185 13.81 -6.84 -23.68
C ASN A 185 12.81 -5.89 -23.00
N PRO A 186 11.83 -5.37 -23.74
CA PRO A 186 10.76 -4.56 -23.17
C PRO A 186 9.99 -5.32 -22.07
N HIS A 187 9.87 -4.71 -20.88
CA HIS A 187 9.13 -5.25 -19.76
C HIS A 187 8.65 -4.13 -18.84
N THR A 188 7.36 -4.04 -18.63
CA THR A 188 6.77 -2.94 -17.85
C THR A 188 6.83 -3.20 -16.36
N TYR A 189 7.45 -2.27 -15.62
CA TYR A 189 7.50 -2.26 -14.16
C TYR A 189 6.63 -1.12 -13.64
N LYS A 190 5.46 -1.44 -13.09
CA LYS A 190 4.52 -0.44 -12.56
C LYS A 190 4.87 0.03 -11.15
N ILE A 191 5.23 -0.89 -10.26
CA ILE A 191 5.59 -0.59 -8.88
C ILE A 191 7.04 -1.04 -8.65
N ILE A 192 7.90 -0.11 -8.26
CA ILE A 192 9.32 -0.34 -8.02
C ILE A 192 9.64 0.06 -6.58
N ILE A 193 10.26 -0.86 -5.83
CA ILE A 193 10.74 -0.60 -4.47
C ILE A 193 12.25 -0.35 -4.55
N THR A 194 12.71 0.74 -4.00
CA THR A 194 14.12 1.12 -4.03
C THR A 194 14.56 1.85 -2.76
N THR A 195 15.86 2.00 -2.55
CA THR A 195 16.38 2.81 -1.45
C THR A 195 16.64 4.24 -1.90
N ILE A 196 16.59 5.16 -0.95
CA ILE A 196 16.88 6.58 -1.20
C ILE A 196 18.28 6.78 -1.80
N GLN A 197 19.26 5.97 -1.38
CA GLN A 197 20.65 6.04 -1.87
C GLN A 197 20.75 5.63 -3.35
N LYS A 198 20.06 4.55 -3.75
CA LYS A 198 20.03 4.11 -5.15
C LYS A 198 19.35 5.14 -6.03
N LEU A 199 18.21 5.67 -5.56
CA LEU A 199 17.49 6.70 -6.29
C LEU A 199 18.31 7.99 -6.43
N ALA A 200 18.96 8.45 -5.36
CA ALA A 200 19.83 9.62 -5.39
C ALA A 200 21.01 9.46 -6.36
N LEU A 201 21.66 8.31 -6.35
CA LEU A 201 22.73 8.00 -7.30
C LEU A 201 22.26 7.96 -8.76
N PHE A 202 21.06 7.39 -8.98
CA PHE A 202 20.45 7.40 -10.32
C PHE A 202 20.19 8.82 -10.81
N VAL A 203 19.55 9.65 -9.99
CA VAL A 203 19.24 11.05 -10.33
C VAL A 203 20.52 11.85 -10.61
N ALA A 204 21.55 11.68 -9.76
CA ALA A 204 22.83 12.40 -9.92
C ALA A 204 23.55 12.04 -11.23
N ARG A 205 23.46 10.79 -11.66
CA ARG A 205 24.18 10.30 -12.86
C ARG A 205 23.41 10.49 -14.16
N ASN A 206 22.10 10.63 -14.10
CA ASN A 206 21.23 10.61 -15.28
C ASN A 206 20.40 11.91 -15.40
N LYS A 207 21.06 13.06 -15.24
CA LYS A 207 20.43 14.38 -15.44
C LYS A 207 19.86 14.47 -16.86
N GLY A 208 18.54 14.73 -16.96
CA GLY A 208 17.83 14.79 -18.25
C GLY A 208 17.30 13.46 -18.78
N HIS A 209 17.35 12.39 -17.98
CA HIS A 209 16.75 11.09 -18.34
C HIS A 209 15.25 11.24 -18.61
N GLU A 210 14.73 10.49 -19.60
CA GLU A 210 13.31 10.54 -20.01
C GLU A 210 12.31 10.26 -18.90
N ILE A 211 12.72 9.50 -17.85
CA ILE A 211 11.86 9.21 -16.70
C ILE A 211 11.38 10.48 -15.98
N PHE A 212 12.15 11.57 -16.05
CA PHE A 212 11.78 12.84 -15.43
C PHE A 212 10.67 13.58 -16.20
N GLN A 213 10.33 13.11 -17.39
CA GLN A 213 9.18 13.57 -18.18
C GLN A 213 7.93 12.74 -17.92
N LYS A 214 8.08 11.56 -17.29
CA LYS A 214 6.98 10.64 -16.98
C LYS A 214 6.27 11.05 -15.69
N HIS A 215 5.00 10.66 -15.58
CA HIS A 215 4.20 10.91 -14.40
C HIS A 215 4.46 9.81 -13.35
N VAL A 216 5.27 10.12 -12.36
CA VAL A 216 5.74 9.19 -11.32
C VAL A 216 5.19 9.59 -9.96
N VAL A 217 4.63 8.62 -9.25
CA VAL A 217 4.25 8.77 -7.84
C VAL A 217 5.39 8.26 -6.96
N LEU A 218 5.85 9.08 -6.02
CA LEU A 218 6.87 8.72 -5.04
C LEU A 218 6.21 8.52 -3.67
N ILE A 219 6.43 7.37 -3.06
CA ILE A 219 6.00 7.04 -1.70
C ILE A 219 7.26 6.85 -0.88
N PHE A 220 7.48 7.70 0.12
CA PHE A 220 8.58 7.57 1.07
C PHE A 220 8.06 6.97 2.37
N ASP A 221 8.73 5.94 2.88
CA ASP A 221 8.48 5.33 4.19
C ASP A 221 9.65 5.63 5.11
N GLU A 222 9.35 6.30 6.22
CA GLU A 222 10.28 6.64 7.30
C GLU A 222 9.95 5.84 8.58
#